data_cb75cc263dc913aa804a84363b1a2569
#
_entry.id   cb75cc263dc913aa804a84363b1a2569
#
_cell.length_a   1.000
_cell.length_b   1.000
_cell.length_c   1.000
_cell.angle_alpha   90.00
_cell.angle_beta   90.00
_cell.angle_gamma   90.00
#
_symmetry.space_group_name_H-M   'P 1'
#
loop_
_entity.id
_entity.type
_entity.pdbx_description
1 polymer ?
#
loop_
_entity_poly.entity_id
_entity_poly.type
_entity_poly.pdbx_seq_one_letter_code
_entity_poly.pdbx_strand_id
1 'polypeptide(L)'
;MLRRLVGSEMCIRDSVYIDRHFLHEVTSPQAFDGISKKNLKPWRLAANIATPDHNVPTARGQNFELESIEDEVSKIQIIELDRNCNKFDIPQFDINSEKQGIVHVVGPENGFTLPGMTIVCGDSHTSTHGAFAALSMGIGTSEVEHVLATQCLRIKKLKNFRINLLGCPRPDVTSKDVILYVIRSIGTDGGTGHAIEFSGDYISSLSMESRMTICNMSIEAGAKVGLIAFDKITESYLSDKVQLDKSEYDKALEYWKSLSSDSNAKFDKEIEIDVSKIKPQVSWGTSPEMTSDYDSCVPELDQNSDKYSTYKKAIEYMGLKEREKLSDLTFNKVFVGSCTNSRIEDLRSVAAEVKDKRISESIEEALIVPGSGQVKLQAEKEGLDKIFIEAGFSWRDPGCSMCLGMNEDKLSPGDRCASTSNRNFEGRQG
;
A
#
# COMPACT_ATOMS: atom_id res chain seq x y z
N MET A 1 -10.71 -20.14 2.70
CA MET A 1 -10.15 -19.26 3.74
C MET A 1 -11.12 -19.08 4.91
N LEU A 2 -12.37 -18.78 4.70
CA LEU A 2 -13.40 -18.66 5.78
C LEU A 2 -13.65 -19.95 6.58
N ARG A 3 -13.24 -21.13 6.13
CA ARG A 3 -13.41 -22.40 6.87
C ARG A 3 -12.55 -22.54 8.13
N ARG A 4 -11.55 -21.65 8.36
CA ARG A 4 -10.79 -21.62 9.63
C ARG A 4 -11.42 -20.73 10.71
N LEU A 5 -12.49 -20.03 10.40
CA LEU A 5 -13.30 -19.30 11.37
C LEU A 5 -14.30 -20.31 11.99
N VAL A 6 -13.79 -21.18 12.87
CA VAL A 6 -14.67 -22.08 13.66
C VAL A 6 -15.22 -21.27 14.82
N GLY A 7 -16.33 -20.60 14.56
CA GLY A 7 -17.14 -19.96 15.59
C GLY A 7 -18.57 -20.47 15.47
N SER A 8 -19.26 -20.66 16.60
CA SER A 8 -20.70 -20.89 16.59
C SER A 8 -21.39 -19.64 16.01
N GLU A 9 -22.55 -19.79 15.38
CA GLU A 9 -23.34 -18.68 14.81
C GLU A 9 -23.67 -17.54 15.82
N MET A 10 -23.41 -17.74 17.10
CA MET A 10 -23.59 -16.76 18.18
C MET A 10 -22.34 -15.92 18.49
N CYS A 11 -21.16 -16.18 17.91
CA CYS A 11 -19.96 -15.41 18.20
C CYS A 11 -19.85 -14.19 17.28
N ILE A 12 -20.05 -12.99 17.83
CA ILE A 12 -19.91 -11.71 17.13
C ILE A 12 -18.42 -11.39 16.87
N ARG A 13 -17.48 -12.07 17.56
CA ARG A 13 -16.04 -11.89 17.45
C ARG A 13 -15.35 -13.24 17.47
N ASP A 14 -14.53 -13.47 16.46
CA ASP A 14 -13.69 -14.68 16.35
C ASP A 14 -12.23 -14.35 16.64
N SER A 15 -11.48 -15.32 17.14
CA SER A 15 -10.04 -15.23 17.25
C SER A 15 -9.39 -15.87 16.03
N VAL A 16 -8.53 -15.12 15.37
CA VAL A 16 -7.78 -15.55 14.18
C VAL A 16 -6.32 -15.69 14.56
N TYR A 17 -5.71 -16.82 14.23
CA TYR A 17 -4.27 -17.01 14.37
C TYR A 17 -3.55 -16.23 13.27
N ILE A 18 -2.45 -15.54 13.62
CA ILE A 18 -1.68 -14.71 12.71
C ILE A 18 -0.43 -15.48 12.25
N ASP A 19 -0.34 -15.76 10.96
CA ASP A 19 0.79 -16.48 10.38
C ASP A 19 2.03 -15.59 10.21
N ARG A 20 1.81 -14.28 9.88
CA ARG A 20 2.87 -13.29 9.68
C ARG A 20 2.49 -11.95 10.31
N HIS A 21 3.43 -11.36 11.02
CA HIS A 21 3.31 -10.03 11.61
C HIS A 21 4.47 -9.16 11.13
N PHE A 22 4.17 -8.15 10.33
CA PHE A 22 5.16 -7.14 9.95
C PHE A 22 5.19 -6.01 10.96
N LEU A 23 6.39 -5.55 11.28
CA LEU A 23 6.65 -4.50 12.25
C LEU A 23 7.41 -3.35 11.59
N HIS A 24 7.06 -2.14 11.97
CA HIS A 24 7.77 -0.92 11.58
C HIS A 24 7.91 0.03 12.77
N GLU A 25 8.69 1.09 12.61
CA GLU A 25 9.13 1.96 13.71
C GLU A 25 8.02 2.80 14.33
N VAL A 26 6.91 3.07 13.62
CA VAL A 26 5.88 4.00 14.12
C VAL A 26 4.99 3.37 15.20
N THR A 27 4.53 2.13 14.99
CA THR A 27 3.56 1.47 15.89
C THR A 27 4.19 0.49 16.86
N SER A 28 5.38 -0.03 16.56
CA SER A 28 6.02 -1.07 17.37
C SER A 28 6.59 -0.61 18.72
N PRO A 29 7.17 0.58 18.91
CA PRO A 29 7.78 0.98 20.18
C PRO A 29 6.81 0.89 21.36
N GLN A 30 5.60 1.43 21.20
CA GLN A 30 4.58 1.40 22.26
C GLN A 30 4.08 -0.03 22.52
N ALA A 31 3.98 -0.88 21.49
CA ALA A 31 3.59 -2.27 21.64
C ALA A 31 4.65 -3.08 22.41
N PHE A 32 5.93 -2.87 22.13
CA PHE A 32 7.03 -3.50 22.87
C PHE A 32 7.14 -2.99 24.32
N ASP A 33 6.89 -1.72 24.57
CA ASP A 33 6.78 -1.19 25.92
C ASP A 33 5.63 -1.86 26.69
N GLY A 34 4.48 -2.02 26.05
CA GLY A 34 3.30 -2.69 26.63
C GLY A 34 3.57 -4.11 27.06
N ILE A 35 4.16 -4.96 26.19
CA ILE A 35 4.52 -6.35 26.56
C ILE A 35 5.61 -6.39 27.62
N SER A 36 6.58 -5.47 27.58
CA SER A 36 7.67 -5.42 28.56
C SER A 36 7.14 -5.06 29.95
N LYS A 37 6.25 -4.08 30.09
CA LYS A 37 5.58 -3.71 31.36
C LYS A 37 4.76 -4.84 31.96
N LYS A 38 4.24 -5.72 31.13
CA LYS A 38 3.48 -6.91 31.55
C LYS A 38 4.34 -8.14 31.79
N ASN A 39 5.68 -8.02 31.67
CA ASN A 39 6.64 -9.14 31.73
C ASN A 39 6.34 -10.24 30.71
N LEU A 40 5.80 -9.89 29.55
CA LEU A 40 5.53 -10.79 28.44
C LEU A 40 6.68 -10.75 27.43
N LYS A 41 6.75 -11.80 26.60
CA LYS A 41 7.67 -11.89 25.46
C LYS A 41 6.87 -12.18 24.19
N PRO A 42 7.38 -11.80 23.01
CA PRO A 42 6.78 -12.22 21.77
C PRO A 42 6.65 -13.75 21.70
N TRP A 43 5.45 -14.21 21.32
CA TRP A 43 5.12 -15.65 21.37
C TRP A 43 5.86 -16.46 20.31
N ARG A 44 5.88 -15.98 19.06
CA ARG A 44 6.49 -16.68 17.93
C ARG A 44 7.39 -15.74 17.15
N LEU A 45 8.68 -15.74 17.48
CA LEU A 45 9.65 -14.81 16.90
C LEU A 45 9.71 -14.88 15.37
N ALA A 46 9.77 -16.09 14.80
CA ALA A 46 9.87 -16.31 13.36
C ALA A 46 8.63 -15.86 12.55
N ALA A 47 7.52 -15.53 13.22
CA ALA A 47 6.35 -14.93 12.56
C ALA A 47 6.48 -13.42 12.37
N ASN A 48 7.38 -12.79 13.13
CA ASN A 48 7.57 -11.34 13.09
C ASN A 48 8.76 -11.00 12.17
N ILE A 49 8.60 -9.97 11.36
CA ILE A 49 9.67 -9.40 10.52
C ILE A 49 9.55 -7.89 10.60
N ALA A 50 10.67 -7.23 10.88
CA ALA A 50 10.71 -5.78 11.06
C ALA A 50 11.51 -5.09 9.95
N THR A 51 11.10 -3.87 9.60
CA THR A 51 11.87 -2.92 8.78
C THR A 51 11.38 -1.51 9.06
N PRO A 52 12.26 -0.51 9.19
CA PRO A 52 11.85 0.88 9.24
C PRO A 52 11.51 1.37 7.84
N ASP A 53 10.41 2.13 7.67
CA ASP A 53 9.97 2.60 6.37
C ASP A 53 9.29 3.97 6.36
N HIS A 54 8.70 4.41 7.46
CA HIS A 54 7.91 5.63 7.52
C HIS A 54 8.77 6.87 7.80
N ASN A 55 9.66 6.78 8.79
CA ASN A 55 10.46 7.90 9.30
C ASN A 55 11.87 7.94 8.72
N VAL A 56 12.19 7.02 7.83
CA VAL A 56 13.53 6.93 7.26
C VAL A 56 13.79 8.08 6.28
N PRO A 57 14.93 8.79 6.39
CA PRO A 57 15.35 9.74 5.38
C PRO A 57 15.56 9.06 4.03
N THR A 58 15.18 9.70 2.96
CA THR A 58 15.40 9.18 1.59
C THR A 58 16.58 9.84 0.88
N ALA A 59 17.15 10.89 1.42
CA ALA A 59 18.37 11.53 0.93
C ALA A 59 19.63 11.04 1.68
N ARG A 60 19.77 9.71 1.82
CA ARG A 60 20.90 9.10 2.51
C ARG A 60 22.14 9.10 1.60
N GLY A 61 23.27 9.53 2.13
CA GLY A 61 24.57 9.38 1.46
C GLY A 61 25.22 8.04 1.78
N GLN A 62 26.36 7.76 1.14
CA GLN A 62 27.13 6.52 1.36
C GLN A 62 27.59 6.27 2.80
N ASN A 63 27.71 7.34 3.61
CA ASN A 63 28.12 7.28 5.02
C ASN A 63 26.98 7.74 5.94
N PHE A 64 25.76 7.26 5.70
CA PHE A 64 24.62 7.62 6.51
C PHE A 64 24.75 7.01 7.91
N GLU A 65 24.61 7.85 8.93
CA GLU A 65 24.58 7.47 10.34
C GLU A 65 23.22 7.87 10.95
N LEU A 66 22.65 7.04 11.84
CA LEU A 66 21.36 7.29 12.48
C LEU A 66 21.34 8.62 13.24
N GLU A 67 22.51 9.02 13.78
CA GLU A 67 22.69 10.29 14.49
C GLU A 67 22.47 11.51 13.62
N SER A 68 22.58 11.36 12.29
CA SER A 68 22.38 12.45 11.32
C SER A 68 20.90 12.78 11.05
N ILE A 69 19.98 11.97 11.55
CA ILE A 69 18.54 12.24 11.42
C ILE A 69 18.20 13.47 12.23
N GLU A 70 17.68 14.53 11.58
CA GLU A 70 17.37 15.81 12.21
C GLU A 70 16.12 15.75 13.09
N ASP A 71 15.07 15.03 12.63
CA ASP A 71 13.86 14.86 13.41
C ASP A 71 14.06 13.86 14.56
N GLU A 72 14.10 14.37 15.78
CA GLU A 72 14.38 13.57 16.99
C GLU A 72 13.31 12.48 17.23
N VAL A 73 12.05 12.69 16.83
CA VAL A 73 10.99 11.69 17.02
C VAL A 73 11.21 10.51 16.06
N SER A 74 11.47 10.80 14.80
CA SER A 74 11.81 9.82 13.76
C SER A 74 13.03 8.99 14.15
N LYS A 75 14.09 9.67 14.59
CA LYS A 75 15.33 9.05 15.08
C LYS A 75 15.09 8.09 16.24
N ILE A 76 14.38 8.56 17.29
CA ILE A 76 14.05 7.73 18.45
C ILE A 76 13.25 6.51 18.04
N GLN A 77 12.26 6.64 17.15
CA GLN A 77 11.43 5.53 16.72
C GLN A 77 12.22 4.45 15.99
N ILE A 78 13.13 4.84 15.11
CA ILE A 78 14.01 3.90 14.38
C ILE A 78 14.95 3.19 15.37
N ILE A 79 15.59 3.92 16.28
CA ILE A 79 16.48 3.34 17.30
C ILE A 79 15.72 2.37 18.22
N GLU A 80 14.49 2.71 18.62
CA GLU A 80 13.69 1.83 19.48
C GLU A 80 13.23 0.57 18.72
N LEU A 81 12.97 0.63 17.41
CA LEU A 81 12.72 -0.56 16.61
C LEU A 81 13.94 -1.49 16.65
N ASP A 82 15.13 -0.98 16.34
CA ASP A 82 16.37 -1.74 16.35
C ASP A 82 16.66 -2.36 17.72
N ARG A 83 16.53 -1.55 18.77
CA ARG A 83 16.72 -1.98 20.15
C ARG A 83 15.78 -3.13 20.54
N ASN A 84 14.50 -3.01 20.18
CA ASN A 84 13.49 -4.02 20.49
C ASN A 84 13.68 -5.29 19.67
N CYS A 85 14.01 -5.18 18.40
CA CYS A 85 14.32 -6.34 17.57
C CYS A 85 15.54 -7.11 18.11
N ASN A 86 16.61 -6.40 18.46
CA ASN A 86 17.79 -7.00 19.08
C ASN A 86 17.49 -7.63 20.44
N LYS A 87 16.70 -6.96 21.29
CA LYS A 87 16.31 -7.47 22.63
C LYS A 87 15.54 -8.78 22.57
N PHE A 88 14.71 -8.96 21.56
CA PHE A 88 13.80 -10.10 21.43
C PHE A 88 14.18 -11.08 20.32
N ASP A 89 15.32 -10.92 19.65
CA ASP A 89 15.78 -11.74 18.52
C ASP A 89 14.77 -11.79 17.37
N ILE A 90 14.12 -10.66 17.07
CA ILE A 90 13.19 -10.53 15.94
C ILE A 90 13.99 -10.23 14.66
N PRO A 91 13.79 -11.00 13.57
CA PRO A 91 14.41 -10.72 12.29
C PRO A 91 14.06 -9.30 11.79
N GLN A 92 15.09 -8.55 11.41
CA GLN A 92 14.94 -7.17 10.95
C GLN A 92 15.80 -6.92 9.71
N PHE A 93 15.27 -6.12 8.81
CA PHE A 93 16.02 -5.40 7.80
C PHE A 93 16.19 -3.97 8.28
N ASP A 94 17.31 -3.69 8.95
CA ASP A 94 17.61 -2.36 9.47
C ASP A 94 17.79 -1.33 8.36
N ILE A 95 17.96 -0.06 8.72
CA ILE A 95 18.03 1.07 7.79
C ILE A 95 19.19 0.97 6.79
N ASN A 96 20.24 0.20 7.11
CA ASN A 96 21.42 -0.01 6.26
C ASN A 96 21.34 -1.31 5.45
N SER A 97 20.31 -2.11 5.65
CA SER A 97 20.11 -3.35 4.92
C SER A 97 19.75 -3.09 3.45
N GLU A 98 20.37 -3.80 2.52
CA GLU A 98 19.95 -3.80 1.11
C GLU A 98 18.50 -4.27 0.90
N LYS A 99 17.91 -4.90 1.91
CA LYS A 99 16.51 -5.35 1.91
C LYS A 99 15.57 -4.41 2.66
N GLN A 100 16.09 -3.29 3.20
CA GLN A 100 15.25 -2.28 3.84
C GLN A 100 14.27 -1.69 2.83
N GLY A 101 13.08 -1.35 3.27
CA GLY A 101 12.08 -0.70 2.44
C GLY A 101 10.69 -0.77 3.04
N ILE A 102 9.72 -0.33 2.26
CA ILE A 102 8.31 -0.33 2.64
C ILE A 102 7.86 -1.76 2.93
N VAL A 103 7.31 -2.01 4.12
CA VAL A 103 6.90 -3.37 4.58
C VAL A 103 6.05 -4.12 3.54
N HIS A 104 5.17 -3.42 2.82
CA HIS A 104 4.28 -4.00 1.81
C HIS A 104 4.95 -4.27 0.46
N VAL A 105 6.20 -3.83 0.29
CA VAL A 105 7.08 -4.19 -0.84
C VAL A 105 8.03 -5.31 -0.39
N VAL A 106 8.67 -5.14 0.76
CA VAL A 106 9.64 -6.09 1.33
C VAL A 106 9.03 -7.47 1.58
N GLY A 107 7.79 -7.52 2.09
CA GLY A 107 7.10 -8.78 2.38
C GLY A 107 6.94 -9.67 1.15
N PRO A 108 6.34 -9.21 0.06
CA PRO A 108 6.22 -9.94 -1.20
C PRO A 108 7.55 -10.29 -1.85
N GLU A 109 8.50 -9.35 -1.92
CA GLU A 109 9.79 -9.55 -2.58
C GLU A 109 10.62 -10.68 -1.96
N ASN A 110 10.54 -10.84 -0.66
CA ASN A 110 11.32 -11.83 0.08
C ASN A 110 10.53 -13.14 0.37
N GLY A 111 9.38 -13.36 -0.26
CA GLY A 111 8.59 -14.57 -0.08
C GLY A 111 7.94 -14.71 1.30
N PHE A 112 7.79 -13.61 2.06
CA PHE A 112 7.14 -13.62 3.37
C PHE A 112 5.62 -13.55 3.29
N THR A 113 5.09 -13.27 2.11
CA THR A 113 3.67 -13.21 1.80
C THR A 113 3.28 -14.42 0.97
N LEU A 114 2.54 -15.36 1.56
CA LEU A 114 2.13 -16.58 0.88
C LEU A 114 0.60 -16.72 0.89
N PRO A 115 0.03 -17.40 -0.12
CA PRO A 115 -1.41 -17.64 -0.18
C PRO A 115 -1.91 -18.42 1.04
N GLY A 116 -3.09 -18.04 1.53
CA GLY A 116 -3.72 -18.66 2.68
C GLY A 116 -3.21 -18.19 4.04
N MET A 117 -2.15 -17.39 4.10
CA MET A 117 -1.69 -16.78 5.35
C MET A 117 -2.67 -15.72 5.88
N THR A 118 -2.67 -15.56 7.19
CA THR A 118 -3.18 -14.39 7.89
C THR A 118 -2.02 -13.45 8.21
N ILE A 119 -2.09 -12.23 7.71
CA ILE A 119 -1.00 -11.25 7.76
C ILE A 119 -1.50 -9.96 8.41
N VAL A 120 -0.74 -9.44 9.37
CA VAL A 120 -1.05 -8.14 10.00
C VAL A 120 0.19 -7.26 10.07
N CYS A 121 -0.07 -5.95 10.13
CA CYS A 121 0.93 -4.91 10.36
C CYS A 121 0.26 -3.69 11.00
N GLY A 122 1.02 -2.85 11.66
CA GLY A 122 0.56 -1.57 12.20
C GLY A 122 0.26 -0.51 11.15
N ASP A 123 0.25 -0.85 9.88
CA ASP A 123 -0.09 0.01 8.74
C ASP A 123 -1.38 -0.46 8.06
N SER A 124 -2.25 0.49 7.72
CA SER A 124 -3.54 0.22 7.08
C SER A 124 -3.43 -0.43 5.69
N HIS A 125 -2.34 -0.16 4.93
CA HIS A 125 -2.11 -0.72 3.60
C HIS A 125 -1.62 -2.18 3.60
N THR A 126 -1.65 -2.86 4.75
CA THR A 126 -1.44 -4.31 4.87
C THR A 126 -2.38 -5.11 3.96
N SER A 127 -3.52 -4.53 3.57
CA SER A 127 -4.41 -5.10 2.54
C SER A 127 -3.72 -5.44 1.22
N THR A 128 -2.56 -4.82 0.92
CA THR A 128 -1.70 -5.14 -0.24
C THR A 128 -1.42 -6.63 -0.39
N HIS A 129 -1.16 -7.32 0.73
CA HIS A 129 -0.81 -8.73 0.72
C HIS A 129 -1.98 -9.64 0.29
N GLY A 130 -3.21 -9.11 0.25
CA GLY A 130 -4.37 -9.82 -0.27
C GLY A 130 -4.31 -10.11 -1.77
N ALA A 131 -3.43 -9.44 -2.52
CA ALA A 131 -3.10 -9.76 -3.90
C ALA A 131 -2.55 -11.19 -4.07
N PHE A 132 -2.07 -11.81 -2.99
CA PHE A 132 -1.55 -13.16 -2.91
C PHE A 132 -2.55 -14.16 -2.32
N ALA A 133 -3.84 -13.87 -2.32
CA ALA A 133 -4.86 -14.67 -1.63
C ALA A 133 -4.57 -14.85 -0.12
N ALA A 134 -3.90 -13.88 0.52
CA ALA A 134 -3.67 -13.83 1.96
C ALA A 134 -4.75 -12.99 2.66
N LEU A 135 -5.22 -13.43 3.83
CA LEU A 135 -6.09 -12.61 4.67
C LEU A 135 -5.23 -11.58 5.40
N SER A 136 -5.19 -10.37 4.87
CA SER A 136 -4.25 -9.34 5.33
C SER A 136 -4.97 -8.05 5.72
N MET A 137 -4.58 -7.47 6.86
CA MET A 137 -5.23 -6.27 7.37
C MET A 137 -4.33 -5.46 8.28
N GLY A 138 -4.53 -4.14 8.23
CA GLY A 138 -3.94 -3.20 9.18
C GLY A 138 -4.58 -3.32 10.56
N ILE A 139 -3.75 -3.17 11.60
CA ILE A 139 -4.15 -3.24 13.00
C ILE A 139 -3.61 -2.05 13.81
N GLY A 140 -4.31 -1.68 14.88
CA GLY A 140 -3.87 -0.61 15.77
C GLY A 140 -2.75 -1.05 16.73
N THR A 141 -2.06 -0.09 17.35
CA THR A 141 -0.92 -0.33 18.25
C THR A 141 -1.22 -1.31 19.39
N SER A 142 -2.41 -1.24 20.00
CA SER A 142 -2.83 -2.17 21.04
C SER A 142 -3.06 -3.59 20.50
N GLU A 143 -3.46 -3.72 19.25
CA GLU A 143 -3.60 -5.00 18.58
C GLU A 143 -2.23 -5.57 18.18
N VAL A 144 -1.25 -4.70 17.81
CA VAL A 144 0.16 -5.10 17.60
C VAL A 144 0.73 -5.71 18.89
N GLU A 145 0.53 -5.06 20.05
CA GLU A 145 0.92 -5.61 21.36
C GLU A 145 0.28 -6.99 21.61
N HIS A 146 -1.04 -7.09 21.35
CA HIS A 146 -1.77 -8.34 21.55
C HIS A 146 -1.25 -9.46 20.65
N VAL A 147 -0.99 -9.19 19.37
CA VAL A 147 -0.45 -10.17 18.43
C VAL A 147 0.97 -10.59 18.80
N LEU A 148 1.83 -9.66 19.20
CA LEU A 148 3.17 -10.01 19.72
C LEU A 148 3.08 -11.00 20.87
N ALA A 149 2.18 -10.77 21.83
CA ALA A 149 2.06 -11.59 23.03
C ALA A 149 1.36 -12.94 22.80
N THR A 150 0.44 -13.05 21.83
CA THR A 150 -0.48 -14.19 21.72
C THR A 150 -0.51 -14.84 20.35
N GLN A 151 0.04 -14.23 19.34
CA GLN A 151 -0.06 -14.60 17.92
C GLN A 151 -1.51 -14.72 17.42
N CYS A 152 -2.45 -14.07 18.10
CA CYS A 152 -3.86 -14.09 17.77
C CYS A 152 -4.42 -12.68 17.68
N LEU A 153 -5.48 -12.52 16.88
CA LEU A 153 -6.22 -11.27 16.77
C LEU A 153 -7.72 -11.56 16.92
N ARG A 154 -8.40 -10.77 17.73
CA ARG A 154 -9.86 -10.81 17.82
C ARG A 154 -10.46 -9.89 16.78
N ILE A 155 -11.19 -10.44 15.84
CA ILE A 155 -11.85 -9.67 14.78
C ILE A 155 -13.36 -9.90 14.77
N LYS A 156 -14.10 -8.92 14.30
CA LYS A 156 -15.51 -9.09 13.93
C LYS A 156 -15.56 -9.78 12.57
N LYS A 157 -16.43 -10.76 12.40
CA LYS A 157 -16.65 -11.40 11.09
C LYS A 157 -17.00 -10.34 10.05
N LEU A 158 -16.24 -10.28 8.98
CA LEU A 158 -16.47 -9.39 7.86
C LEU A 158 -17.54 -9.96 6.94
N LYS A 159 -18.32 -9.09 6.32
CA LYS A 159 -19.18 -9.44 5.21
C LYS A 159 -18.36 -9.61 3.94
N ASN A 160 -18.88 -10.34 2.97
CA ASN A 160 -18.24 -10.58 1.68
C ASN A 160 -18.79 -9.60 0.64
N PHE A 161 -17.88 -8.88 -0.02
CA PHE A 161 -18.23 -7.98 -1.11
C PHE A 161 -17.41 -8.33 -2.35
N ARG A 162 -18.07 -8.67 -3.47
CA ARG A 162 -17.39 -8.93 -4.73
C ARG A 162 -17.45 -7.72 -5.65
N ILE A 163 -16.30 -7.32 -6.17
CA ILE A 163 -16.17 -6.33 -7.24
C ILE A 163 -15.63 -7.04 -8.47
N ASN A 164 -16.49 -7.21 -9.47
CA ASN A 164 -16.19 -7.91 -10.70
C ASN A 164 -15.78 -6.89 -11.77
N LEU A 165 -14.49 -6.90 -12.17
CA LEU A 165 -13.89 -5.98 -13.13
C LEU A 165 -13.78 -6.68 -14.48
N LEU A 166 -14.54 -6.20 -15.46
CA LEU A 166 -14.73 -6.84 -16.75
C LEU A 166 -14.17 -6.00 -17.91
N GLY A 167 -13.69 -6.68 -18.94
CA GLY A 167 -13.21 -6.08 -20.16
C GLY A 167 -11.74 -5.68 -20.14
N CYS A 168 -11.31 -5.00 -21.19
CA CYS A 168 -9.94 -4.55 -21.37
C CYS A 168 -9.89 -3.02 -21.29
N PRO A 169 -9.05 -2.43 -20.41
CA PRO A 169 -8.93 -1.00 -20.31
C PRO A 169 -8.23 -0.42 -21.54
N ARG A 170 -8.33 0.89 -21.71
CA ARG A 170 -7.53 1.63 -22.69
C ARG A 170 -6.04 1.53 -22.36
N PRO A 171 -5.14 1.66 -23.33
CA PRO A 171 -3.69 1.55 -23.10
C PRO A 171 -3.11 2.60 -22.14
N ASP A 172 -3.78 3.75 -21.99
CA ASP A 172 -3.42 4.87 -21.12
C ASP A 172 -4.02 4.76 -19.71
N VAL A 173 -4.67 3.64 -19.37
CA VAL A 173 -5.33 3.41 -18.07
C VAL A 173 -4.56 2.34 -17.29
N THR A 174 -4.13 2.69 -16.10
CA THR A 174 -3.40 1.82 -15.17
C THR A 174 -4.33 1.17 -14.15
N SER A 175 -3.81 0.20 -13.37
CA SER A 175 -4.55 -0.39 -12.25
C SER A 175 -4.91 0.64 -11.17
N LYS A 176 -4.12 1.70 -11.04
CA LYS A 176 -4.43 2.80 -10.12
C LYS A 176 -5.63 3.62 -10.58
N ASP A 177 -5.76 3.88 -11.87
CA ASP A 177 -6.94 4.55 -12.42
C ASP A 177 -8.20 3.73 -12.15
N VAL A 178 -8.10 2.41 -12.36
CA VAL A 178 -9.23 1.50 -12.12
C VAL A 178 -9.65 1.49 -10.66
N ILE A 179 -8.72 1.39 -9.71
CA ILE A 179 -9.09 1.38 -8.28
C ILE A 179 -9.59 2.76 -7.81
N LEU A 180 -9.06 3.87 -8.32
CA LEU A 180 -9.58 5.21 -8.07
C LEU A 180 -11.02 5.35 -8.58
N TYR A 181 -11.30 4.84 -9.78
CA TYR A 181 -12.66 4.82 -10.33
C TYR A 181 -13.61 3.96 -9.47
N VAL A 182 -13.14 2.81 -8.98
CA VAL A 182 -13.91 1.97 -8.03
C VAL A 182 -14.25 2.78 -6.77
N ILE A 183 -13.26 3.40 -6.14
CA ILE A 183 -13.45 4.20 -4.90
C ILE A 183 -14.43 5.35 -5.15
N ARG A 184 -14.27 6.08 -6.27
CA ARG A 184 -15.21 7.12 -6.68
C ARG A 184 -16.64 6.59 -6.81
N SER A 185 -16.79 5.37 -7.35
CA SER A 185 -18.10 4.78 -7.64
C SER A 185 -18.84 4.28 -6.39
N ILE A 186 -18.09 3.76 -5.39
CA ILE A 186 -18.72 3.18 -4.18
C ILE A 186 -18.59 4.06 -2.94
N GLY A 187 -17.75 5.12 -3.00
CA GLY A 187 -17.43 6.00 -1.88
C GLY A 187 -16.35 5.42 -0.95
N THR A 188 -15.80 6.26 -0.08
CA THR A 188 -14.78 5.88 0.93
C THR A 188 -15.33 5.01 2.05
N ASP A 189 -16.64 4.85 2.16
CA ASP A 189 -17.32 4.01 3.15
C ASP A 189 -17.97 2.76 2.53
N GLY A 190 -17.97 2.64 1.19
CA GLY A 190 -18.67 1.59 0.45
C GLY A 190 -18.27 0.16 0.79
N GLY A 191 -17.04 -0.05 1.26
CA GLY A 191 -16.47 -1.31 1.72
C GLY A 191 -16.48 -1.49 3.25
N THR A 192 -17.03 -0.55 4.01
CA THR A 192 -16.99 -0.62 5.48
C THR A 192 -17.64 -1.89 6.01
N GLY A 193 -16.91 -2.61 6.86
CA GLY A 193 -17.34 -3.87 7.44
C GLY A 193 -17.24 -5.09 6.49
N HIS A 194 -16.66 -4.93 5.32
CA HIS A 194 -16.48 -5.98 4.32
C HIS A 194 -15.01 -6.37 4.11
N ALA A 195 -14.84 -7.59 3.63
CA ALA A 195 -13.69 -8.02 2.86
C ALA A 195 -14.08 -7.95 1.38
N ILE A 196 -13.32 -7.21 0.58
CA ILE A 196 -13.57 -7.09 -0.85
C ILE A 196 -12.80 -8.18 -1.60
N GLU A 197 -13.49 -8.98 -2.41
CA GLU A 197 -12.90 -9.85 -3.41
C GLU A 197 -12.94 -9.16 -4.77
N PHE A 198 -11.78 -8.90 -5.35
CA PHE A 198 -11.66 -8.43 -6.73
C PHE A 198 -11.56 -9.62 -7.66
N SER A 199 -12.39 -9.64 -8.70
CA SER A 199 -12.51 -10.73 -9.67
C SER A 199 -12.74 -10.19 -11.09
N GLY A 200 -12.84 -11.08 -12.06
CA GLY A 200 -13.10 -10.74 -13.46
C GLY A 200 -11.87 -10.96 -14.36
N ASP A 201 -12.12 -10.88 -15.66
CA ASP A 201 -11.10 -11.07 -16.68
C ASP A 201 -10.00 -9.99 -16.64
N TYR A 202 -10.36 -8.77 -16.28
CA TYR A 202 -9.36 -7.72 -16.05
C TYR A 202 -8.38 -8.12 -14.93
N ILE A 203 -8.87 -8.53 -13.76
CA ILE A 203 -8.01 -8.95 -12.64
C ILE A 203 -7.10 -10.12 -13.03
N SER A 204 -7.65 -11.08 -13.79
CA SER A 204 -6.88 -12.25 -14.24
C SER A 204 -5.77 -11.88 -15.24
N SER A 205 -5.85 -10.73 -15.90
CA SER A 205 -4.84 -10.24 -16.84
C SER A 205 -3.72 -9.42 -16.20
N LEU A 206 -3.88 -8.99 -14.94
CA LEU A 206 -2.96 -8.09 -14.26
C LEU A 206 -1.68 -8.77 -13.80
N SER A 207 -0.56 -8.03 -13.84
CA SER A 207 0.67 -8.37 -13.13
C SER A 207 0.45 -8.40 -11.61
N MET A 208 1.38 -8.97 -10.86
CA MET A 208 1.30 -8.96 -9.39
C MET A 208 1.41 -7.55 -8.82
N GLU A 209 2.23 -6.69 -9.41
CA GLU A 209 2.38 -5.30 -9.03
C GLU A 209 1.05 -4.55 -9.16
N SER A 210 0.37 -4.71 -10.28
CA SER A 210 -0.96 -4.14 -10.52
C SER A 210 -2.03 -4.68 -9.55
N ARG A 211 -2.00 -5.99 -9.24
CA ARG A 211 -2.89 -6.59 -8.23
C ARG A 211 -2.62 -6.05 -6.82
N MET A 212 -1.34 -5.85 -6.48
CA MET A 212 -0.96 -5.23 -5.21
C MET A 212 -1.49 -3.80 -5.11
N THR A 213 -1.45 -3.02 -6.20
CA THR A 213 -2.05 -1.67 -6.24
C THR A 213 -3.57 -1.71 -5.98
N ILE A 214 -4.30 -2.63 -6.61
CA ILE A 214 -5.75 -2.80 -6.39
C ILE A 214 -6.05 -3.16 -4.92
N CYS A 215 -5.37 -4.16 -4.36
CA CYS A 215 -5.58 -4.58 -2.99
C CYS A 215 -5.10 -3.54 -1.97
N ASN A 216 -4.00 -2.83 -2.25
CA ASN A 216 -3.49 -1.75 -1.43
C ASN A 216 -4.57 -0.70 -1.16
N MET A 217 -5.22 -0.23 -2.23
CA MET A 217 -6.19 0.86 -2.14
C MET A 217 -7.61 0.40 -1.76
N SER A 218 -7.83 -0.85 -1.40
CA SER A 218 -9.12 -1.30 -0.86
C SER A 218 -9.49 -0.62 0.46
N ILE A 219 -8.48 -0.21 1.24
CA ILE A 219 -8.69 0.52 2.50
C ILE A 219 -9.27 1.93 2.27
N GLU A 220 -8.96 2.57 1.14
CA GLU A 220 -9.52 3.86 0.75
C GLU A 220 -11.01 3.77 0.42
N ALA A 221 -11.52 2.58 0.10
CA ALA A 221 -12.95 2.28 -0.01
C ALA A 221 -13.60 1.89 1.33
N GLY A 222 -12.87 1.98 2.45
CA GLY A 222 -13.34 1.62 3.78
C GLY A 222 -13.28 0.12 4.12
N ALA A 223 -12.80 -0.73 3.21
CA ALA A 223 -12.67 -2.16 3.47
C ALA A 223 -11.43 -2.47 4.31
N LYS A 224 -11.55 -3.43 5.24
CA LYS A 224 -10.39 -3.91 6.01
C LYS A 224 -9.46 -4.80 5.20
N VAL A 225 -9.98 -5.48 4.18
CA VAL A 225 -9.31 -6.53 3.42
C VAL A 225 -9.66 -6.38 1.95
N GLY A 226 -8.65 -6.40 1.08
CA GLY A 226 -8.81 -6.62 -0.35
C GLY A 226 -8.22 -7.98 -0.71
N LEU A 227 -8.85 -8.76 -1.55
CA LEU A 227 -8.45 -10.12 -1.89
C LEU A 227 -8.50 -10.34 -3.40
N ILE A 228 -7.50 -11.03 -3.92
CA ILE A 228 -7.50 -11.61 -5.27
C ILE A 228 -7.18 -13.10 -5.13
N ALA A 229 -7.93 -13.93 -5.84
CA ALA A 229 -7.73 -15.38 -5.82
C ALA A 229 -6.35 -15.78 -6.35
N PHE A 230 -5.82 -16.89 -5.85
CA PHE A 230 -4.58 -17.47 -6.35
C PHE A 230 -4.75 -17.98 -7.78
N ASP A 231 -3.78 -17.70 -8.64
CA ASP A 231 -3.72 -18.18 -10.01
C ASP A 231 -2.28 -18.39 -10.50
N LYS A 232 -2.11 -18.64 -11.80
CA LYS A 232 -0.79 -18.87 -12.43
C LYS A 232 0.14 -17.67 -12.37
N ILE A 233 -0.37 -16.45 -12.34
CA ILE A 233 0.44 -15.23 -12.22
C ILE A 233 1.03 -15.15 -10.82
N THR A 234 0.22 -15.42 -9.80
CA THR A 234 0.68 -15.50 -8.42
C THR A 234 1.69 -16.65 -8.23
N GLU A 235 1.41 -17.83 -8.83
CA GLU A 235 2.33 -18.98 -8.82
C GLU A 235 3.68 -18.60 -9.44
N SER A 236 3.68 -17.97 -10.61
CA SER A 236 4.90 -17.55 -11.30
C SER A 236 5.71 -16.53 -10.48
N TYR A 237 5.05 -15.55 -9.87
CA TYR A 237 5.72 -14.55 -9.02
C TYR A 237 6.39 -15.16 -7.79
N LEU A 238 5.79 -16.20 -7.20
CA LEU A 238 6.30 -16.86 -5.99
C LEU A 238 7.34 -17.94 -6.27
N SER A 239 7.46 -18.42 -7.50
CA SER A 239 8.24 -19.62 -7.86
C SER A 239 9.73 -19.53 -7.50
N ASP A 240 10.32 -18.32 -7.54
CA ASP A 240 11.73 -18.06 -7.20
C ASP A 240 11.92 -17.50 -5.79
N LYS A 241 10.85 -17.20 -5.06
CA LYS A 241 10.88 -16.56 -3.74
C LYS A 241 10.60 -17.52 -2.60
N VAL A 242 9.92 -18.64 -2.90
CA VAL A 242 9.53 -19.61 -1.88
C VAL A 242 10.59 -20.70 -1.74
N GLN A 243 11.18 -20.80 -0.55
CA GLN A 243 12.19 -21.81 -0.23
C GLN A 243 11.52 -23.03 0.41
N LEU A 244 10.88 -23.87 -0.40
CA LEU A 244 10.31 -25.16 -0.01
C LEU A 244 10.94 -26.27 -0.84
N ASP A 245 11.05 -27.47 -0.26
CA ASP A 245 11.37 -28.62 -1.11
C ASP A 245 10.21 -28.93 -2.08
N LYS A 246 10.50 -29.73 -3.10
CA LYS A 246 9.51 -30.04 -4.16
C LYS A 246 8.21 -30.63 -3.60
N SER A 247 8.30 -31.54 -2.63
CA SER A 247 7.13 -32.21 -2.03
C SER A 247 6.29 -31.22 -1.20
N GLU A 248 6.95 -30.34 -0.47
CA GLU A 248 6.28 -29.26 0.30
C GLU A 248 5.63 -28.25 -0.63
N TYR A 249 6.32 -27.86 -1.70
CA TYR A 249 5.80 -26.94 -2.70
C TYR A 249 4.56 -27.50 -3.42
N ASP A 250 4.59 -28.78 -3.83
CA ASP A 250 3.45 -29.43 -4.49
C ASP A 250 2.21 -29.44 -3.56
N LYS A 251 2.38 -29.73 -2.28
CA LYS A 251 1.31 -29.68 -1.28
C LYS A 251 0.79 -28.26 -1.04
N ALA A 252 1.69 -27.29 -0.96
CA ALA A 252 1.33 -25.90 -0.82
C ALA A 252 0.54 -25.42 -2.02
N LEU A 253 0.97 -25.77 -3.23
CA LEU A 253 0.30 -25.42 -4.49
C LEU A 253 -1.10 -26.00 -4.58
N GLU A 254 -1.30 -27.26 -4.18
CA GLU A 254 -2.64 -27.89 -4.12
C GLU A 254 -3.55 -27.12 -3.15
N TYR A 255 -3.04 -26.77 -1.97
CA TYR A 255 -3.78 -25.95 -1.00
C TYR A 255 -4.08 -24.55 -1.54
N TRP A 256 -3.11 -23.88 -2.16
CA TRP A 256 -3.28 -22.52 -2.70
C TRP A 256 -4.34 -22.47 -3.81
N LYS A 257 -4.38 -23.47 -4.68
CA LYS A 257 -5.42 -23.62 -5.71
C LYS A 257 -6.83 -23.77 -5.14
N SER A 258 -6.95 -24.27 -3.92
CA SER A 258 -8.25 -24.43 -3.24
C SER A 258 -8.77 -23.13 -2.60
N LEU A 259 -8.01 -22.02 -2.66
CA LEU A 259 -8.38 -20.75 -2.03
C LEU A 259 -9.29 -19.87 -2.89
N SER A 260 -9.59 -20.26 -4.11
CA SER A 260 -10.55 -19.58 -4.98
C SER A 260 -11.98 -19.73 -4.47
N SER A 261 -12.80 -18.71 -4.67
CA SER A 261 -14.24 -18.79 -4.39
C SER A 261 -14.91 -19.80 -5.31
N ASP A 262 -15.83 -20.61 -4.77
CA ASP A 262 -16.63 -21.54 -5.54
C ASP A 262 -17.52 -20.80 -6.56
N SER A 263 -17.88 -21.44 -7.67
CA SER A 263 -18.73 -20.85 -8.71
C SER A 263 -20.14 -20.45 -8.22
N ASN A 264 -20.59 -21.05 -7.13
CA ASN A 264 -21.86 -20.77 -6.47
C ASN A 264 -21.70 -19.98 -5.15
N ALA A 265 -20.54 -19.39 -4.91
CA ALA A 265 -20.29 -18.58 -3.73
C ALA A 265 -21.29 -17.41 -3.65
N LYS A 266 -21.78 -17.16 -2.45
CA LYS A 266 -22.72 -16.05 -2.17
C LYS A 266 -21.98 -14.90 -1.52
N PHE A 267 -22.23 -13.70 -2.02
CA PHE A 267 -21.69 -12.47 -1.49
C PHE A 267 -22.81 -11.63 -0.88
N ASP A 268 -22.48 -10.88 0.19
CA ASP A 268 -23.44 -9.96 0.83
C ASP A 268 -23.69 -8.74 -0.08
N LYS A 269 -22.68 -8.37 -0.88
CA LYS A 269 -22.73 -7.30 -1.86
C LYS A 269 -21.93 -7.69 -3.10
N GLU A 270 -22.41 -7.31 -4.28
CA GLU A 270 -21.75 -7.57 -5.54
C GLU A 270 -21.99 -6.41 -6.51
N ILE A 271 -20.94 -6.00 -7.23
CA ILE A 271 -21.01 -5.02 -8.30
C ILE A 271 -20.14 -5.46 -9.48
N GLU A 272 -20.52 -5.01 -10.68
CA GLU A 272 -19.76 -5.20 -11.90
C GLU A 272 -19.35 -3.84 -12.47
N ILE A 273 -18.12 -3.72 -12.95
CA ILE A 273 -17.58 -2.52 -13.57
C ILE A 273 -16.91 -2.91 -14.89
N ASP A 274 -17.32 -2.26 -15.96
CA ASP A 274 -16.72 -2.36 -17.29
C ASP A 274 -15.50 -1.42 -17.37
N VAL A 275 -14.29 -1.99 -17.25
CA VAL A 275 -13.04 -1.21 -17.24
C VAL A 275 -12.74 -0.55 -18.59
N SER A 276 -13.35 -1.00 -19.69
CA SER A 276 -13.15 -0.42 -21.02
C SER A 276 -13.65 1.04 -21.12
N LYS A 277 -14.52 1.45 -20.19
CA LYS A 277 -15.08 2.80 -20.10
C LYS A 277 -14.29 3.74 -19.22
N ILE A 278 -13.32 3.21 -18.47
CA ILE A 278 -12.52 4.04 -17.56
C ILE A 278 -11.50 4.84 -18.36
N LYS A 279 -11.33 6.10 -17.97
CA LYS A 279 -10.30 7.02 -18.46
C LYS A 279 -9.23 7.17 -17.38
N PRO A 280 -8.04 7.74 -17.69
CA PRO A 280 -7.08 8.17 -16.67
C PRO A 280 -7.74 9.03 -15.59
N GLN A 281 -7.45 8.76 -14.34
CA GLN A 281 -8.09 9.35 -13.16
C GLN A 281 -7.15 10.32 -12.44
N VAL A 282 -7.71 11.41 -11.92
CA VAL A 282 -7.01 12.36 -11.04
C VAL A 282 -7.82 12.56 -9.77
N SER A 283 -7.18 12.35 -8.64
CA SER A 283 -7.72 12.74 -7.33
C SER A 283 -7.38 14.20 -7.08
N TRP A 284 -8.39 15.07 -7.14
CA TRP A 284 -8.26 16.52 -7.11
C TRP A 284 -8.52 17.15 -5.73
N GLY A 285 -9.09 16.40 -4.80
CA GLY A 285 -9.51 16.92 -3.50
C GLY A 285 -8.72 16.36 -2.33
N THR A 286 -9.32 16.37 -1.16
CA THR A 286 -8.75 15.90 0.12
C THR A 286 -9.26 14.52 0.55
N SER A 287 -9.84 13.77 -0.38
CA SER A 287 -10.31 12.39 -0.18
C SER A 287 -10.13 11.58 -1.47
N PRO A 288 -9.80 10.29 -1.40
CA PRO A 288 -9.67 9.42 -2.56
C PRO A 288 -10.94 9.28 -3.42
N GLU A 289 -12.13 9.53 -2.86
CA GLU A 289 -13.37 9.56 -3.64
C GLU A 289 -13.54 10.83 -4.51
N MET A 290 -12.78 11.89 -4.16
CA MET A 290 -12.75 13.13 -4.94
C MET A 290 -11.86 12.97 -6.16
N THR A 291 -12.25 12.06 -7.02
CA THR A 291 -11.55 11.65 -8.23
C THR A 291 -12.40 11.93 -9.45
N SER A 292 -11.79 12.36 -10.54
CA SER A 292 -12.43 12.64 -11.83
C SER A 292 -11.55 12.17 -12.97
N ASP A 293 -12.14 12.05 -14.15
CA ASP A 293 -11.40 11.78 -15.37
C ASP A 293 -10.42 12.95 -15.63
N TYR A 294 -9.19 12.64 -16.06
CA TYR A 294 -8.13 13.63 -16.27
C TYR A 294 -8.54 14.76 -17.24
N ASP A 295 -9.35 14.45 -18.26
CA ASP A 295 -9.84 15.40 -19.28
C ASP A 295 -11.09 16.16 -18.84
N SER A 296 -11.52 16.03 -17.60
CA SER A 296 -12.67 16.72 -17.02
C SER A 296 -12.27 17.97 -16.24
N CYS A 297 -13.25 18.58 -15.59
CA CYS A 297 -13.07 19.75 -14.74
C CYS A 297 -13.29 19.41 -13.26
N VAL A 298 -12.78 20.25 -12.37
CA VAL A 298 -13.20 20.32 -10.98
C VAL A 298 -14.72 20.43 -10.93
N PRO A 299 -15.42 19.59 -10.14
CA PRO A 299 -16.88 19.61 -10.09
C PRO A 299 -17.46 20.97 -9.71
N GLU A 300 -18.63 21.29 -10.28
CA GLU A 300 -19.45 22.38 -9.80
C GLU A 300 -20.15 21.97 -8.50
N LEU A 301 -20.18 22.90 -7.53
CA LEU A 301 -20.76 22.63 -6.23
C LEU A 301 -22.31 22.71 -6.28
N ASP A 302 -22.95 21.61 -5.95
CA ASP A 302 -24.40 21.60 -5.72
C ASP A 302 -24.70 21.90 -4.25
N GLN A 303 -25.28 23.08 -4.00
CA GLN A 303 -25.66 23.56 -2.67
C GLN A 303 -26.68 22.66 -1.95
N ASN A 304 -27.42 21.84 -2.69
CA ASN A 304 -28.40 20.90 -2.14
C ASN A 304 -27.78 19.51 -1.84
N SER A 305 -26.53 19.30 -2.18
CA SER A 305 -25.83 18.04 -1.93
C SER A 305 -25.34 17.96 -0.47
N ASP A 306 -25.49 16.79 0.16
CA ASP A 306 -24.91 16.50 1.47
C ASP A 306 -23.37 16.65 1.48
N LYS A 307 -22.74 16.54 0.31
CA LYS A 307 -21.29 16.69 0.12
C LYS A 307 -20.85 18.15 -0.12
N TYR A 308 -21.77 19.13 -0.21
CA TYR A 308 -21.44 20.51 -0.54
C TYR A 308 -20.34 21.11 0.34
N SER A 309 -20.51 21.02 1.67
CA SER A 309 -19.56 21.61 2.62
C SER A 309 -18.17 20.95 2.55
N THR A 310 -18.14 19.64 2.33
CA THR A 310 -16.90 18.86 2.23
C THR A 310 -16.15 19.18 0.94
N TYR A 311 -16.87 19.22 -0.18
CA TYR A 311 -16.25 19.52 -1.48
C TYR A 311 -15.78 20.98 -1.54
N LYS A 312 -16.56 21.92 -0.98
CA LYS A 312 -16.15 23.33 -0.89
C LYS A 312 -14.85 23.51 -0.13
N LYS A 313 -14.74 22.89 1.03
CA LYS A 313 -13.49 22.93 1.83
C LYS A 313 -12.31 22.32 1.07
N ALA A 314 -12.53 21.19 0.40
CA ALA A 314 -11.49 20.54 -0.39
C ALA A 314 -10.99 21.42 -1.55
N ILE A 315 -11.90 22.06 -2.29
CA ILE A 315 -11.57 22.99 -3.37
C ILE A 315 -10.77 24.18 -2.83
N GLU A 316 -11.22 24.76 -1.70
CA GLU A 316 -10.53 25.88 -1.05
C GLU A 316 -9.14 25.48 -0.56
N TYR A 317 -9.01 24.31 0.09
CA TYR A 317 -7.72 23.78 0.58
C TYR A 317 -6.73 23.52 -0.56
N MET A 318 -7.18 22.89 -1.63
CA MET A 318 -6.36 22.59 -2.81
C MET A 318 -6.09 23.84 -3.69
N GLY A 319 -6.67 24.99 -3.36
CA GLY A 319 -6.54 26.21 -4.13
C GLY A 319 -7.09 26.11 -5.55
N LEU A 320 -8.13 25.30 -5.75
CA LEU A 320 -8.79 25.07 -7.04
C LEU A 320 -10.00 25.97 -7.22
N LYS A 321 -10.51 26.01 -8.44
CA LYS A 321 -11.76 26.70 -8.78
C LYS A 321 -12.75 25.72 -9.40
N GLU A 322 -14.03 25.91 -9.11
CA GLU A 322 -15.09 25.18 -9.80
C GLU A 322 -14.94 25.32 -11.32
N ARG A 323 -15.19 24.23 -12.06
CA ARG A 323 -15.07 24.16 -13.53
C ARG A 323 -13.66 24.41 -14.08
N GLU A 324 -12.63 24.49 -13.23
CA GLU A 324 -11.24 24.53 -13.68
C GLU A 324 -10.87 23.18 -14.30
N LYS A 325 -10.24 23.19 -15.47
CA LYS A 325 -9.82 21.95 -16.12
C LYS A 325 -8.68 21.30 -15.36
N LEU A 326 -8.80 20.00 -15.06
CA LEU A 326 -7.79 19.24 -14.35
C LEU A 326 -6.48 19.11 -15.14
N SER A 327 -6.58 19.02 -16.47
CA SER A 327 -5.41 18.99 -17.37
C SER A 327 -4.61 20.29 -17.41
N ASP A 328 -5.18 21.40 -16.98
CA ASP A 328 -4.57 22.72 -17.04
C ASP A 328 -3.91 23.13 -15.70
N LEU A 329 -4.01 22.25 -14.69
CA LEU A 329 -3.41 22.48 -13.37
C LEU A 329 -1.88 22.47 -13.47
N THR A 330 -1.25 23.42 -12.78
CA THR A 330 0.20 23.52 -12.68
C THR A 330 0.70 23.01 -11.33
N PHE A 331 1.86 22.38 -11.33
CA PHE A 331 2.52 21.83 -10.16
C PHE A 331 3.93 22.41 -10.04
N ASN A 332 4.43 22.52 -8.83
CA ASN A 332 5.84 22.85 -8.57
C ASN A 332 6.58 21.65 -7.91
N LYS A 333 5.87 20.62 -7.51
CA LYS A 333 6.47 19.40 -6.95
C LYS A 333 5.94 18.15 -7.68
N VAL A 334 6.77 17.11 -7.78
CA VAL A 334 6.41 15.79 -8.30
C VAL A 334 6.93 14.72 -7.37
N PHE A 335 6.09 13.77 -7.03
CA PHE A 335 6.46 12.62 -6.21
C PHE A 335 6.03 11.30 -6.86
N VAL A 336 7.00 10.44 -7.15
CA VAL A 336 6.78 9.06 -7.59
C VAL A 336 7.33 8.12 -6.53
N GLY A 337 6.44 7.39 -5.87
CA GLY A 337 6.79 6.55 -4.74
C GLY A 337 5.56 5.94 -4.07
N SER A 338 5.66 5.63 -2.79
CA SER A 338 4.67 5.01 -1.92
C SER A 338 4.52 3.49 -2.10
N CYS A 339 3.88 2.84 -1.13
CA CYS A 339 3.58 1.40 -1.21
C CYS A 339 2.70 1.02 -2.41
N THR A 340 2.04 1.98 -3.04
CA THR A 340 1.15 1.77 -4.18
C THR A 340 1.93 1.63 -5.48
N ASN A 341 2.87 2.56 -5.75
CA ASN A 341 3.55 2.70 -7.05
C ASN A 341 5.04 3.00 -6.92
N SER A 342 5.80 2.10 -6.31
CA SER A 342 7.25 2.21 -6.16
C SER A 342 7.99 0.90 -6.42
N ARG A 343 7.32 -0.07 -7.05
CA ARG A 343 7.91 -1.35 -7.44
C ARG A 343 8.62 -1.22 -8.78
N ILE A 344 9.41 -2.20 -9.15
CA ILE A 344 10.23 -2.13 -10.37
C ILE A 344 9.40 -1.92 -11.64
N GLU A 345 8.21 -2.51 -11.74
CA GLU A 345 7.30 -2.32 -12.87
C GLU A 345 6.83 -0.87 -12.98
N ASP A 346 6.47 -0.25 -11.84
CA ASP A 346 6.08 1.16 -11.77
C ASP A 346 7.22 2.07 -12.24
N LEU A 347 8.43 1.84 -11.75
CA LEU A 347 9.61 2.62 -12.13
C LEU A 347 9.94 2.48 -13.62
N ARG A 348 9.83 1.27 -14.19
CA ARG A 348 9.99 1.05 -15.62
C ARG A 348 8.97 1.83 -16.45
N SER A 349 7.72 1.85 -16.00
CA SER A 349 6.65 2.60 -16.65
C SER A 349 6.94 4.10 -16.65
N VAL A 350 7.31 4.67 -15.50
CA VAL A 350 7.69 6.09 -15.40
C VAL A 350 8.91 6.40 -16.24
N ALA A 351 9.95 5.55 -16.20
CA ALA A 351 11.16 5.74 -16.99
C ALA A 351 10.88 5.77 -18.50
N ALA A 352 9.97 4.92 -18.98
CA ALA A 352 9.56 4.91 -20.38
C ALA A 352 8.90 6.23 -20.80
N GLU A 353 8.13 6.85 -19.92
CA GLU A 353 7.46 8.12 -20.18
C GLU A 353 8.41 9.33 -20.15
N VAL A 354 9.43 9.32 -19.27
CA VAL A 354 10.31 10.48 -19.09
C VAL A 354 11.63 10.40 -19.89
N LYS A 355 11.90 9.25 -20.51
CA LYS A 355 13.10 9.06 -21.32
C LYS A 355 13.19 10.10 -22.42
N ASP A 356 14.37 10.68 -22.59
CA ASP A 356 14.68 11.75 -23.56
C ASP A 356 13.83 13.04 -23.36
N LYS A 357 13.21 13.19 -22.20
CA LYS A 357 12.46 14.38 -21.81
C LYS A 357 13.12 15.05 -20.60
N ARG A 358 12.69 16.28 -20.30
CA ARG A 358 13.07 16.97 -19.07
C ARG A 358 11.83 17.47 -18.35
N ILE A 359 11.89 17.50 -17.01
CA ILE A 359 10.88 18.17 -16.19
C ILE A 359 10.77 19.64 -16.58
N SER A 360 9.57 20.20 -16.44
CA SER A 360 9.32 21.63 -16.70
C SER A 360 10.15 22.50 -15.75
N GLU A 361 10.56 23.69 -16.21
CA GLU A 361 11.23 24.71 -15.36
C GLU A 361 10.34 25.18 -14.18
N SER A 362 9.03 24.95 -14.25
CA SER A 362 8.10 25.25 -13.16
C SER A 362 8.18 24.24 -12.02
N ILE A 363 8.79 23.07 -12.22
CA ILE A 363 8.96 22.04 -11.19
C ILE A 363 10.23 22.35 -10.39
N GLU A 364 10.07 22.70 -9.14
CA GLU A 364 11.17 23.00 -8.21
C GLU A 364 11.81 21.73 -7.66
N GLU A 365 10.99 20.69 -7.47
CA GLU A 365 11.46 19.39 -6.98
C GLU A 365 10.64 18.24 -7.55
N ALA A 366 11.35 17.21 -8.02
CA ALA A 366 10.75 15.97 -8.49
C ALA A 366 11.49 14.78 -7.88
N LEU A 367 10.79 13.95 -7.11
CA LEU A 367 11.35 12.81 -6.38
C LEU A 367 10.93 11.48 -7.00
N ILE A 368 11.90 10.58 -7.16
CA ILE A 368 11.67 9.15 -7.41
C ILE A 368 12.16 8.38 -6.19
N VAL A 369 11.26 7.70 -5.50
CA VAL A 369 11.56 6.94 -4.28
C VAL A 369 11.24 5.46 -4.49
N PRO A 370 12.25 4.58 -4.62
CA PRO A 370 12.05 3.14 -4.73
C PRO A 370 11.37 2.55 -3.49
N GLY A 371 10.59 1.49 -3.66
CA GLY A 371 9.87 0.85 -2.56
C GLY A 371 10.75 0.03 -1.62
N SER A 372 11.91 -0.43 -2.08
CA SER A 372 12.87 -1.19 -1.30
C SER A 372 14.29 -1.04 -1.85
N GLY A 373 15.30 -1.42 -1.07
CA GLY A 373 16.67 -1.48 -1.52
C GLY A 373 16.87 -2.47 -2.67
N GLN A 374 16.12 -3.56 -2.70
CA GLN A 374 16.16 -4.52 -3.82
C GLN A 374 15.60 -3.90 -5.11
N VAL A 375 14.49 -3.15 -5.03
CA VAL A 375 13.97 -2.39 -6.18
C VAL A 375 14.97 -1.35 -6.64
N LYS A 376 15.61 -0.62 -5.70
CA LYS A 376 16.65 0.37 -6.02
C LYS A 376 17.80 -0.26 -6.80
N LEU A 377 18.39 -1.33 -6.26
CA LEU A 377 19.50 -2.04 -6.89
C LEU A 377 19.13 -2.58 -8.28
N GLN A 378 17.92 -3.09 -8.44
CA GLN A 378 17.44 -3.57 -9.74
C GLN A 378 17.25 -2.41 -10.72
N ALA A 379 16.67 -1.30 -10.31
CA ALA A 379 16.49 -0.11 -11.14
C ALA A 379 17.84 0.46 -11.61
N GLU A 380 18.82 0.54 -10.72
CA GLU A 380 20.18 0.98 -11.03
C GLU A 380 20.90 0.02 -12.01
N LYS A 381 20.73 -1.29 -11.81
CA LYS A 381 21.26 -2.31 -12.75
C LYS A 381 20.64 -2.18 -14.15
N GLU A 382 19.39 -1.78 -14.25
CA GLU A 382 18.66 -1.54 -15.50
C GLU A 382 18.95 -0.14 -16.07
N GLY A 383 19.63 0.74 -15.33
CA GLY A 383 19.95 2.11 -15.74
C GLY A 383 18.78 3.08 -15.67
N LEU A 384 17.70 2.74 -14.93
CA LEU A 384 16.53 3.60 -14.77
C LEU A 384 16.85 4.87 -13.98
N ASP A 385 17.73 4.76 -12.98
CA ASP A 385 18.27 5.89 -12.21
C ASP A 385 18.86 6.99 -13.11
N LYS A 386 19.62 6.60 -14.13
CA LYS A 386 20.23 7.54 -15.10
C LYS A 386 19.17 8.28 -15.91
N ILE A 387 18.13 7.54 -16.37
CA ILE A 387 17.01 8.14 -17.11
C ILE A 387 16.32 9.19 -16.23
N PHE A 388 16.07 8.89 -14.96
CA PHE A 388 15.42 9.82 -14.03
C PHE A 388 16.29 11.05 -13.76
N ILE A 389 17.58 10.86 -13.49
CA ILE A 389 18.52 11.96 -13.22
C ILE A 389 18.66 12.85 -14.46
N GLU A 390 18.79 12.26 -15.67
CA GLU A 390 18.85 12.99 -16.93
C GLU A 390 17.58 13.79 -17.21
N ALA A 391 16.41 13.25 -16.79
CA ALA A 391 15.13 13.95 -16.89
C ALA A 391 14.98 15.08 -15.85
N GLY A 392 15.82 15.13 -14.82
CA GLY A 392 15.82 16.16 -13.78
C GLY A 392 15.18 15.72 -12.45
N PHE A 393 14.89 14.43 -12.26
CA PHE A 393 14.42 13.91 -10.98
C PHE A 393 15.56 13.66 -10.00
N SER A 394 15.27 13.80 -8.72
CA SER A 394 16.14 13.34 -7.63
C SER A 394 15.89 11.84 -7.39
N TRP A 395 16.91 11.02 -7.58
CA TRP A 395 16.90 9.60 -7.26
C TRP A 395 17.18 9.40 -5.78
N ARG A 396 16.26 8.76 -5.08
CA ARG A 396 16.25 8.69 -3.60
C ARG A 396 16.51 7.27 -3.09
N ASP A 397 16.70 7.16 -1.78
CA ASP A 397 16.74 5.90 -1.05
C ASP A 397 15.34 5.40 -0.67
N PRO A 398 15.16 4.10 -0.40
CA PRO A 398 13.85 3.53 -0.12
C PRO A 398 13.20 4.06 1.15
N GLY A 399 11.89 4.28 1.09
CA GLY A 399 11.07 4.73 2.21
C GLY A 399 9.69 5.22 1.78
N CYS A 400 8.85 5.56 2.74
CA CYS A 400 7.51 6.13 2.48
C CYS A 400 7.55 7.58 1.99
N SER A 401 8.58 8.36 2.38
CA SER A 401 8.82 9.71 1.87
C SER A 401 7.57 10.61 1.96
N MET A 402 7.29 11.41 0.93
CA MET A 402 6.11 12.28 0.86
C MET A 402 4.77 11.55 0.97
N CYS A 403 4.71 10.22 0.85
CA CYS A 403 3.45 9.50 1.03
C CYS A 403 2.82 9.79 2.40
N LEU A 404 3.64 9.96 3.43
CA LEU A 404 3.22 10.23 4.80
C LEU A 404 3.75 11.58 5.33
N GLY A 405 4.87 12.07 4.78
CA GLY A 405 5.51 13.32 5.21
C GLY A 405 6.01 13.27 6.66
N MET A 406 6.42 12.11 7.15
CA MET A 406 6.97 11.93 8.49
C MET A 406 8.49 12.09 8.56
N ASN A 407 9.14 12.26 7.42
CA ASN A 407 10.56 12.56 7.29
C ASN A 407 10.77 13.97 6.72
N GLU A 408 11.95 14.25 6.21
CA GLU A 408 12.30 15.56 5.63
C GLU A 408 11.60 15.84 4.30
N ASP A 409 11.12 14.80 3.60
CA ASP A 409 10.40 14.94 2.32
C ASP A 409 8.97 15.43 2.59
N LYS A 410 8.82 16.75 2.70
CA LYS A 410 7.55 17.42 3.01
C LYS A 410 7.26 18.54 2.04
N LEU A 411 5.98 18.81 1.83
CA LEU A 411 5.53 20.00 1.13
C LEU A 411 5.54 21.21 2.04
N SER A 412 5.83 22.37 1.48
CA SER A 412 5.69 23.66 2.14
C SER A 412 4.30 24.26 1.86
N PRO A 413 3.82 25.19 2.71
CA PRO A 413 2.56 25.89 2.44
C PRO A 413 2.56 26.56 1.05
N GLY A 414 1.58 26.24 0.23
CA GLY A 414 1.44 26.74 -1.14
C GLY A 414 2.02 25.81 -2.22
N ASP A 415 2.74 24.76 -1.87
CA ASP A 415 3.20 23.75 -2.84
C ASP A 415 2.02 22.96 -3.42
N ARG A 416 2.13 22.63 -4.69
CA ARG A 416 1.24 21.71 -5.40
C ARG A 416 2.03 20.55 -5.94
N CYS A 417 1.70 19.34 -5.50
CA CYS A 417 2.40 18.12 -5.86
C CYS A 417 1.54 17.22 -6.77
N ALA A 418 2.11 16.82 -7.91
CA ALA A 418 1.62 15.68 -8.65
C ALA A 418 2.21 14.40 -8.05
N SER A 419 1.39 13.55 -7.46
CA SER A 419 1.86 12.44 -6.63
C SER A 419 1.23 11.11 -7.03
N THR A 420 2.03 10.05 -7.01
CA THR A 420 1.55 8.66 -7.12
C THR A 420 1.14 8.06 -5.77
N SER A 421 1.14 8.83 -4.69
CA SER A 421 0.67 8.40 -3.38
C SER A 421 -0.79 7.92 -3.43
N ASN A 422 -1.18 7.09 -2.48
CA ASN A 422 -2.52 6.50 -2.38
C ASN A 422 -3.54 7.42 -1.69
N ARG A 423 -3.09 8.47 -0.99
CA ARG A 423 -3.93 9.38 -0.21
C ARG A 423 -3.54 10.83 -0.42
N ASN A 424 -4.54 11.69 -0.35
CA ASN A 424 -4.41 13.15 -0.50
C ASN A 424 -5.14 13.92 0.62
N PHE A 425 -5.19 13.37 1.83
CA PHE A 425 -5.79 14.05 2.98
C PHE A 425 -5.03 15.34 3.33
N GLU A 426 -5.72 16.28 3.97
CA GLU A 426 -5.12 17.49 4.52
C GLU A 426 -3.93 17.15 5.42
N GLY A 427 -2.81 17.85 5.25
CA GLY A 427 -1.57 17.62 5.99
C GLY A 427 -0.88 16.27 5.72
N ARG A 428 -1.30 15.51 4.69
CA ARG A 428 -0.74 14.18 4.42
C ARG A 428 0.70 14.24 3.90
N GLN A 429 1.02 15.24 3.12
CA GLN A 429 2.35 15.43 2.52
C GLN A 429 3.13 16.60 3.13
N GLY A 430 2.60 17.23 4.18
CA GLY A 430 3.22 18.36 4.87
C GLY A 430 2.24 19.28 5.52
#